data_d618369c9a18321d698f4d644acb1da8
#
_entry.id   d618369c9a18321d698f4d644acb1da8
#
_cell.length_a   1.000
_cell.length_b   1.000
_cell.length_c   1.000
_cell.angle_alpha   90.00
_cell.angle_beta   90.00
_cell.angle_gamma   90.00
#
_symmetry.space_group_name_H-M   'P 1'
#
loop_
_entity.id
_entity.type
_entity.pdbx_description
1 polymer ?
#
loop_
_entity_poly.entity_id
_entity_poly.type
_entity_poly.pdbx_seq_one_letter_code
_entity_poly.pdbx_strand_id
1 'polypeptide(L)'
;MYGVDYEPVPDLDPWADPDEPDEPTEGRRVILTSAASIKPRPVFWLWDGRIALGTLSLLAGREGLGKSTCAYWMAARITRGELPGEFAGTPRAVLVAATEDSWEHTIVPRLMAAAADLERVYRVDVTTDLGIHVGLSLPRDLLALERNARDVGAALLLLDPLMSRLGDLDTHRDAEVRQALEPLVSVADRARMSVLGLIHHNKSGSADPLQLVMGSKAFTAVARSVHTVVPDPDDESDTRRLFGTPKNNLGRTDLPTLAFTIVGHPVDTDEGPAWTGRLEWGEDSAVTIRDAMRRASDDDHADDTSEAAGWLSDYLESKGGRAPSSDVKKAAKAAGIRDRALHNARKRLRLSTPAEGFPRVTWWELPELESRSGDSGDAPPRGDVTTVITDTTGGSGDSRDSGDSRDGPGEAPSSLDLDDRRDLDERPACPSCGRRMGRAEAAAGACLPCQRIAAAGGAS
;
A
#
# COMPACT_ATOMS: atom_id res chain seq x y z
N MET A 1 -21.02 -25.21 81.31
CA MET A 1 -21.35 -25.60 79.93
C MET A 1 -21.76 -24.28 79.29
N TYR A 2 -20.83 -23.64 78.59
CA TYR A 2 -21.13 -22.45 77.79
C TYR A 2 -21.28 -22.88 76.37
N GLY A 3 -22.49 -22.83 75.77
CA GLY A 3 -22.75 -23.01 74.38
C GLY A 3 -22.26 -21.76 73.66
N VAL A 4 -21.35 -21.96 72.70
CA VAL A 4 -20.95 -20.95 71.76
C VAL A 4 -21.86 -21.15 70.54
N ASP A 5 -22.81 -20.24 70.35
CA ASP A 5 -23.59 -20.17 69.10
C ASP A 5 -22.64 -19.84 67.94
N TYR A 6 -22.50 -20.79 67.03
CA TYR A 6 -21.74 -20.61 65.78
C TYR A 6 -22.68 -19.97 64.77
N GLU A 7 -22.49 -18.65 64.49
CA GLU A 7 -23.12 -18.05 63.33
C GLU A 7 -22.43 -18.63 62.06
N PRO A 8 -23.21 -19.09 61.06
CA PRO A 8 -22.62 -19.56 59.81
C PRO A 8 -21.93 -18.38 59.11
N VAL A 9 -20.66 -18.57 58.78
CA VAL A 9 -19.88 -17.64 57.96
C VAL A 9 -20.59 -17.58 56.58
N PRO A 10 -20.90 -16.37 56.06
CA PRO A 10 -21.46 -16.25 54.71
C PRO A 10 -20.53 -16.90 53.72
N ASP A 11 -21.12 -17.62 52.74
CA ASP A 11 -20.44 -18.25 51.61
C ASP A 11 -19.89 -17.13 50.74
N LEU A 12 -18.70 -16.63 51.10
CA LEU A 12 -17.96 -15.64 50.29
C LEU A 12 -17.39 -16.39 49.07
N ASP A 13 -17.78 -15.96 47.91
CA ASP A 13 -17.13 -16.39 46.66
C ASP A 13 -15.63 -16.09 46.78
N PRO A 14 -14.74 -17.11 46.79
CA PRO A 14 -13.30 -16.89 46.95
C PRO A 14 -12.66 -16.17 45.75
N TRP A 15 -13.42 -15.89 44.70
CA TRP A 15 -13.01 -15.17 43.48
C TRP A 15 -13.68 -13.81 43.34
N ALA A 16 -14.51 -13.37 44.32
CA ALA A 16 -15.05 -12.02 44.33
C ALA A 16 -13.91 -11.05 44.65
N ASP A 17 -13.59 -10.15 43.71
CA ASP A 17 -12.66 -9.05 43.92
C ASP A 17 -13.35 -8.02 44.82
N PRO A 18 -12.82 -7.74 46.04
CA PRO A 18 -13.44 -6.78 46.96
C PRO A 18 -13.41 -5.32 46.44
N ASP A 19 -12.67 -5.05 45.37
CA ASP A 19 -12.55 -3.75 44.72
C ASP A 19 -13.30 -3.67 43.38
N GLU A 20 -14.10 -4.69 43.04
CA GLU A 20 -14.91 -4.63 41.82
C GLU A 20 -16.03 -3.59 42.00
N PRO A 21 -16.04 -2.47 41.28
CA PRO A 21 -17.07 -1.46 41.44
C PRO A 21 -18.44 -2.02 41.06
N ASP A 22 -19.36 -2.09 41.99
CA ASP A 22 -20.73 -2.61 41.85
C ASP A 22 -21.60 -1.81 40.85
N GLU A 23 -21.12 -0.69 40.34
CA GLU A 23 -21.89 0.11 39.36
C GLU A 23 -21.08 0.41 38.10
N PRO A 24 -21.67 0.23 36.91
CA PRO A 24 -21.03 0.61 35.68
C PRO A 24 -20.78 2.12 35.68
N THR A 25 -19.54 2.52 35.44
CA THR A 25 -19.14 3.92 35.17
C THR A 25 -20.16 4.57 34.24
N GLU A 26 -20.71 5.71 34.66
CA GLU A 26 -21.77 6.46 34.00
C GLU A 26 -21.63 6.43 32.46
N GLY A 27 -22.65 5.90 31.76
CA GLY A 27 -22.80 5.94 30.32
C GLY A 27 -22.15 4.79 29.53
N ARG A 28 -21.39 3.86 30.13
CA ARG A 28 -20.78 2.73 29.43
C ARG A 28 -21.36 1.39 29.89
N ARG A 29 -21.81 0.56 28.93
CA ARG A 29 -22.36 -0.77 29.17
C ARG A 29 -21.70 -1.81 28.29
N VAL A 30 -21.20 -2.89 28.86
CA VAL A 30 -20.77 -4.09 28.11
C VAL A 30 -21.98 -4.88 27.66
N ILE A 31 -22.06 -5.16 26.36
CA ILE A 31 -23.13 -5.97 25.77
C ILE A 31 -22.48 -7.20 25.14
N LEU A 32 -22.95 -8.39 25.54
CA LEU A 32 -22.56 -9.66 24.95
C LEU A 32 -23.61 -10.10 23.93
N THR A 33 -23.17 -10.38 22.72
CA THR A 33 -24.02 -10.87 21.63
C THR A 33 -23.50 -12.23 21.17
N SER A 34 -24.35 -13.26 21.22
CA SER A 34 -23.98 -14.59 20.74
C SER A 34 -23.73 -14.56 19.21
N ALA A 35 -22.64 -15.17 18.78
CA ALA A 35 -22.34 -15.30 17.34
C ALA A 35 -23.47 -16.01 16.57
N ALA A 36 -24.21 -16.93 17.20
CA ALA A 36 -25.34 -17.63 16.61
C ALA A 36 -26.52 -16.70 16.26
N SER A 37 -26.64 -15.54 16.92
CA SER A 37 -27.68 -14.53 16.63
C SER A 37 -27.26 -13.56 15.49
N ILE A 38 -26.01 -13.61 15.04
CA ILE A 38 -25.48 -12.72 13.98
C ILE A 38 -25.70 -13.40 12.63
N LYS A 39 -26.42 -12.74 11.74
CA LYS A 39 -26.62 -13.23 10.37
C LYS A 39 -25.37 -12.97 9.55
N PRO A 40 -24.70 -13.99 8.99
CA PRO A 40 -23.54 -13.78 8.13
C PRO A 40 -23.95 -13.07 6.83
N ARG A 41 -23.08 -12.19 6.34
CA ARG A 41 -23.28 -11.46 5.08
C ARG A 41 -22.04 -11.57 4.22
N PRO A 42 -22.16 -11.60 2.88
CA PRO A 42 -21.02 -11.51 1.99
C PRO A 42 -20.36 -10.12 2.11
N VAL A 43 -19.09 -10.03 1.72
CA VAL A 43 -18.44 -8.74 1.53
C VAL A 43 -19.02 -8.06 0.29
N PHE A 44 -19.53 -6.86 0.44
CA PHE A 44 -19.95 -6.01 -0.66
C PHE A 44 -18.83 -5.12 -1.11
N TRP A 45 -18.64 -4.96 -2.41
CA TRP A 45 -17.52 -4.24 -3.00
C TRP A 45 -18.01 -2.97 -3.69
N LEU A 46 -17.41 -1.81 -3.36
CA LEU A 46 -17.57 -0.60 -4.14
C LEU A 46 -16.85 -0.73 -5.49
N TRP A 47 -15.62 -1.26 -5.46
CA TRP A 47 -14.86 -1.69 -6.62
C TRP A 47 -14.49 -3.16 -6.44
N ASP A 48 -15.01 -4.01 -7.31
CA ASP A 48 -14.91 -5.46 -7.20
C ASP A 48 -13.50 -5.94 -6.85
N GLY A 49 -13.40 -6.67 -5.74
CA GLY A 49 -12.17 -7.24 -5.22
C GLY A 49 -11.14 -6.23 -4.69
N ARG A 50 -11.34 -4.90 -4.86
CA ARG A 50 -10.36 -3.88 -4.48
C ARG A 50 -10.80 -3.04 -3.29
N ILE A 51 -11.96 -2.41 -3.35
CA ILE A 51 -12.47 -1.51 -2.31
C ILE A 51 -13.79 -2.05 -1.78
N ALA A 52 -13.81 -2.49 -0.52
CA ALA A 52 -15.01 -3.02 0.12
C ALA A 52 -15.85 -1.88 0.74
N LEU A 53 -17.19 -2.02 0.69
CA LEU A 53 -18.11 -1.14 1.39
C LEU A 53 -17.98 -1.29 2.91
N GLY A 54 -18.23 -0.20 3.63
CA GLY A 54 -18.16 -0.18 5.08
C GLY A 54 -16.73 -0.21 5.65
N THR A 55 -15.72 0.09 4.85
CA THR A 55 -14.31 -0.02 5.26
C THR A 55 -13.47 1.18 4.88
N LEU A 56 -12.32 1.31 5.54
CA LEU A 56 -11.26 2.20 5.13
C LEU A 56 -10.31 1.47 4.16
N SER A 57 -10.05 2.09 3.02
CA SER A 57 -9.00 1.75 2.07
C SER A 57 -8.01 2.91 1.97
N LEU A 58 -6.74 2.62 1.72
CA LEU A 58 -5.72 3.64 1.49
C LEU A 58 -5.29 3.64 0.02
N LEU A 59 -4.98 4.82 -0.51
CA LEU A 59 -4.29 5.01 -1.79
C LEU A 59 -2.97 5.71 -1.52
N ALA A 60 -1.88 4.95 -1.53
CA ALA A 60 -0.55 5.39 -1.17
C ALA A 60 0.34 5.62 -2.40
N GLY A 61 1.39 6.42 -2.27
CA GLY A 61 2.36 6.66 -3.33
C GLY A 61 3.12 7.97 -3.12
N ARG A 62 4.23 8.16 -3.83
CA ARG A 62 4.97 9.44 -3.82
C ARG A 62 4.11 10.57 -4.39
N GLU A 63 4.50 11.82 -4.14
CA GLU A 63 3.88 13.00 -4.75
C GLU A 63 4.02 12.97 -6.28
N GLY A 64 3.09 13.59 -6.98
CA GLY A 64 3.14 13.70 -8.44
C GLY A 64 2.78 12.45 -9.24
N LEU A 65 2.55 11.28 -8.59
CA LEU A 65 2.23 10.02 -9.29
C LEU A 65 0.77 9.88 -9.73
N GLY A 66 -0.08 10.88 -9.49
CA GLY A 66 -1.47 10.87 -9.95
C GLY A 66 -2.46 10.17 -9.03
N LYS A 67 -2.17 10.02 -7.73
CA LYS A 67 -3.12 9.45 -6.75
C LYS A 67 -4.49 10.14 -6.77
N SER A 68 -4.50 11.48 -6.67
CA SER A 68 -5.74 12.26 -6.69
C SER A 68 -6.47 12.11 -8.03
N THR A 69 -5.75 12.09 -9.16
CA THR A 69 -6.35 11.85 -10.49
C THR A 69 -7.00 10.46 -10.57
N CYS A 70 -6.35 9.44 -10.00
CA CYS A 70 -6.90 8.09 -9.90
C CYS A 70 -8.16 8.06 -9.01
N ALA A 71 -8.15 8.78 -7.87
CA ALA A 71 -9.30 8.89 -6.98
C ALA A 71 -10.47 9.64 -7.64
N TYR A 72 -10.22 10.69 -8.40
CA TYR A 72 -11.27 11.41 -9.15
C TYR A 72 -11.80 10.59 -10.33
N TRP A 73 -10.98 9.77 -10.98
CA TRP A 73 -11.47 8.78 -11.93
C TRP A 73 -12.44 7.79 -11.27
N MET A 74 -12.12 7.26 -10.08
CA MET A 74 -13.05 6.39 -9.34
C MET A 74 -14.34 7.13 -8.98
N ALA A 75 -14.23 8.37 -8.49
CA ALA A 75 -15.40 9.22 -8.20
C ALA A 75 -16.30 9.38 -9.44
N ALA A 76 -15.71 9.66 -10.59
CA ALA A 76 -16.46 9.79 -11.85
C ALA A 76 -17.22 8.51 -12.20
N ARG A 77 -16.56 7.33 -12.08
CA ARG A 77 -17.22 6.03 -12.35
C ARG A 77 -18.34 5.72 -11.37
N ILE A 78 -18.20 6.10 -10.10
CA ILE A 78 -19.22 5.91 -9.06
C ILE A 78 -20.43 6.82 -9.35
N THR A 79 -20.21 8.08 -9.67
CA THR A 79 -21.29 9.05 -9.94
C THR A 79 -22.14 8.67 -11.16
N ARG A 80 -21.59 7.87 -12.08
CA ARG A 80 -22.27 7.36 -13.28
C ARG A 80 -22.75 5.92 -13.14
N GLY A 81 -22.44 5.24 -12.03
CA GLY A 81 -22.73 3.81 -11.86
C GLY A 81 -21.91 2.89 -12.77
N GLU A 82 -20.75 3.35 -13.22
CA GLU A 82 -19.88 2.61 -14.15
C GLU A 82 -18.75 1.83 -13.46
N LEU A 83 -18.56 2.04 -12.13
CA LEU A 83 -17.54 1.29 -11.40
C LEU A 83 -18.04 -0.15 -11.17
N PRO A 84 -17.25 -1.19 -11.58
CA PRO A 84 -17.64 -2.58 -11.31
C PRO A 84 -17.72 -2.85 -9.81
N GLY A 85 -18.89 -3.27 -9.31
CA GLY A 85 -19.14 -3.53 -7.90
C GLY A 85 -20.62 -3.51 -7.56
N GLU A 86 -20.95 -3.33 -6.28
CA GLU A 86 -22.32 -3.36 -5.74
C GLU A 86 -23.24 -2.33 -6.41
N PHE A 87 -22.68 -1.18 -6.78
CA PHE A 87 -23.44 -0.10 -7.38
C PHE A 87 -23.30 -0.01 -8.91
N ALA A 88 -22.83 -1.07 -9.57
CA ALA A 88 -22.83 -1.12 -11.03
C ALA A 88 -24.25 -0.93 -11.60
N GLY A 89 -24.38 0.02 -12.54
CA GLY A 89 -25.68 0.44 -13.09
C GLY A 89 -26.48 1.41 -12.22
N THR A 90 -25.98 1.76 -11.02
CA THR A 90 -26.70 2.65 -10.07
C THR A 90 -25.80 3.82 -9.67
N PRO A 91 -25.99 5.02 -10.24
CA PRO A 91 -25.27 6.23 -9.85
C PRO A 91 -25.36 6.50 -8.35
N ARG A 92 -24.24 6.87 -7.73
CA ARG A 92 -24.13 7.19 -6.31
C ARG A 92 -23.38 8.47 -6.07
N ALA A 93 -23.67 9.11 -4.93
CA ALA A 93 -22.94 10.30 -4.52
C ALA A 93 -21.53 9.96 -4.00
N VAL A 94 -20.63 10.93 -4.17
CA VAL A 94 -19.27 10.90 -3.65
C VAL A 94 -19.02 12.14 -2.82
N LEU A 95 -18.52 11.97 -1.61
CA LEU A 95 -18.10 13.04 -0.71
C LEU A 95 -16.58 13.24 -0.84
N VAL A 96 -16.14 14.48 -0.99
CA VAL A 96 -14.72 14.83 -1.15
C VAL A 96 -14.32 15.85 -0.10
N ALA A 97 -13.43 15.47 0.81
CA ALA A 97 -12.78 16.34 1.76
C ALA A 97 -11.32 16.54 1.34
N ALA A 98 -11.07 17.55 0.51
CA ALA A 98 -9.76 17.91 0.00
C ALA A 98 -9.36 19.30 0.47
N THR A 99 -8.06 19.49 0.81
CA THR A 99 -7.52 20.75 1.33
C THR A 99 -6.26 21.25 0.64
N GLU A 100 -5.60 20.41 -0.14
CA GLU A 100 -4.35 20.79 -0.80
C GLU A 100 -4.61 21.44 -2.16
N ASP A 101 -5.65 21.00 -2.86
CA ASP A 101 -5.98 21.46 -4.21
C ASP A 101 -7.16 22.46 -4.20
N SER A 102 -7.12 23.46 -5.09
CA SER A 102 -8.25 24.38 -5.35
C SER A 102 -9.40 23.63 -6.02
N TRP A 103 -10.62 23.88 -5.55
CA TRP A 103 -11.81 23.30 -6.15
C TRP A 103 -12.03 23.83 -7.57
N GLU A 104 -11.89 25.14 -7.78
CA GLU A 104 -12.15 25.81 -9.04
C GLU A 104 -11.07 25.47 -10.09
N HIS A 105 -9.79 25.48 -9.67
CA HIS A 105 -8.68 25.38 -10.63
C HIS A 105 -8.17 23.95 -10.83
N THR A 106 -8.47 23.04 -9.90
CA THR A 106 -7.86 21.70 -9.92
C THR A 106 -8.89 20.58 -9.81
N ILE A 107 -9.73 20.58 -8.75
CA ILE A 107 -10.60 19.43 -8.45
C ILE A 107 -11.72 19.31 -9.46
N VAL A 108 -12.49 20.39 -9.68
CA VAL A 108 -13.61 20.38 -10.63
C VAL A 108 -13.13 20.13 -12.06
N PRO A 109 -12.08 20.79 -12.57
CA PRO A 109 -11.53 20.43 -13.89
C PRO A 109 -11.11 18.97 -14.04
N ARG A 110 -10.49 18.37 -13.01
CA ARG A 110 -10.13 16.93 -13.04
C ARG A 110 -11.34 16.02 -13.03
N LEU A 111 -12.38 16.37 -12.28
CA LEU A 111 -13.66 15.63 -12.27
C LEU A 111 -14.35 15.73 -13.63
N MET A 112 -14.34 16.91 -14.27
CA MET A 112 -14.87 17.10 -15.64
C MET A 112 -14.09 16.28 -16.65
N ALA A 113 -12.75 16.31 -16.60
CA ALA A 113 -11.89 15.50 -17.49
C ALA A 113 -12.12 13.99 -17.31
N ALA A 114 -12.46 13.55 -16.10
CA ALA A 114 -12.84 12.18 -15.81
C ALA A 114 -14.31 11.86 -16.17
N ALA A 115 -15.06 12.85 -16.67
CA ALA A 115 -16.48 12.76 -16.99
C ALA A 115 -17.37 12.40 -15.79
N ALA A 116 -17.10 12.99 -14.60
CA ALA A 116 -17.96 12.84 -13.43
C ALA A 116 -19.33 13.52 -13.62
N ASP A 117 -20.36 12.93 -13.02
CA ASP A 117 -21.62 13.66 -12.77
C ASP A 117 -21.41 14.58 -11.57
N LEU A 118 -21.17 15.88 -11.83
CA LEU A 118 -20.83 16.86 -10.81
C LEU A 118 -21.95 17.10 -9.81
N GLU A 119 -23.22 16.86 -10.16
CA GLU A 119 -24.36 16.97 -9.23
C GLU A 119 -24.32 15.93 -8.13
N ARG A 120 -23.51 14.86 -8.29
CA ARG A 120 -23.31 13.78 -7.33
C ARG A 120 -21.96 13.83 -6.61
N VAL A 121 -21.15 14.87 -6.86
CA VAL A 121 -19.91 15.11 -6.13
C VAL A 121 -20.11 16.24 -5.14
N TYR A 122 -19.95 15.96 -3.86
CA TYR A 122 -20.17 16.91 -2.79
C TYR A 122 -18.84 17.27 -2.13
N ARG A 123 -18.55 18.57 -2.06
CA ARG A 123 -17.48 19.09 -1.22
C ARG A 123 -17.88 18.99 0.25
N VAL A 124 -16.98 18.48 1.09
CA VAL A 124 -17.20 18.42 2.53
C VAL A 124 -16.51 19.59 3.20
N ASP A 125 -17.28 20.53 3.67
CA ASP A 125 -16.86 21.66 4.51
C ASP A 125 -17.56 21.60 5.86
N VAL A 126 -16.94 22.14 6.90
CA VAL A 126 -17.53 22.29 8.23
C VAL A 126 -17.65 23.78 8.53
N THR A 127 -18.84 24.19 8.96
CA THR A 127 -19.07 25.56 9.42
C THR A 127 -19.29 25.53 10.93
N THR A 128 -18.55 26.36 11.66
CA THR A 128 -18.73 26.52 13.10
C THR A 128 -19.94 27.40 13.42
N ASP A 129 -20.38 27.40 14.68
CA ASP A 129 -21.48 28.27 15.14
C ASP A 129 -21.20 29.76 14.93
N LEU A 130 -19.94 30.15 14.75
CA LEU A 130 -19.52 31.52 14.44
C LEU A 130 -19.52 31.80 12.92
N GLY A 131 -19.98 30.86 12.08
CA GLY A 131 -19.97 31.00 10.62
C GLY A 131 -18.59 30.86 9.98
N ILE A 132 -17.58 30.36 10.73
CA ILE A 132 -16.23 30.16 10.20
C ILE A 132 -16.17 28.79 9.50
N HIS A 133 -15.70 28.78 8.24
CA HIS A 133 -15.44 27.55 7.53
C HIS A 133 -14.14 26.93 8.00
N VAL A 134 -14.19 25.65 8.38
CA VAL A 134 -13.05 24.85 8.80
C VAL A 134 -13.04 23.52 8.04
N GLY A 135 -11.90 22.84 8.04
CA GLY A 135 -11.82 21.50 7.45
C GLY A 135 -12.47 20.43 8.33
N LEU A 136 -12.92 19.35 7.70
CA LEU A 136 -13.37 18.13 8.40
C LEU A 136 -12.30 17.64 9.38
N SER A 137 -12.70 17.40 10.63
CA SER A 137 -11.82 16.88 11.71
C SER A 137 -12.36 15.58 12.28
N LEU A 138 -11.50 14.56 12.33
CA LEU A 138 -11.82 13.23 12.85
C LEU A 138 -11.23 13.08 14.28
N PRO A 139 -11.98 12.50 15.21
CA PRO A 139 -13.34 11.91 15.07
C PRO A 139 -14.49 12.89 15.31
N ARG A 140 -14.20 14.17 15.50
CA ARG A 140 -15.13 15.22 15.99
C ARG A 140 -16.41 15.33 15.15
N ASP A 141 -16.28 15.32 13.82
CA ASP A 141 -17.39 15.66 12.90
C ASP A 141 -18.14 14.43 12.39
N LEU A 142 -17.83 13.22 12.91
CA LEU A 142 -18.32 11.94 12.37
C LEU A 142 -19.84 11.80 12.38
N LEU A 143 -20.53 12.30 13.41
CA LEU A 143 -21.99 12.18 13.49
C LEU A 143 -22.71 13.00 12.43
N ALA A 144 -22.23 14.22 12.18
CA ALA A 144 -22.76 15.08 11.12
C ALA A 144 -22.45 14.49 9.74
N LEU A 145 -21.22 14.01 9.56
CA LEU A 145 -20.79 13.34 8.33
C LEU A 145 -21.65 12.10 8.01
N GLU A 146 -21.93 11.23 9.00
CA GLU A 146 -22.78 10.05 8.82
C GLU A 146 -24.18 10.41 8.35
N ARG A 147 -24.79 11.41 8.97
CA ARG A 147 -26.12 11.89 8.60
C ARG A 147 -26.14 12.39 7.16
N ASN A 148 -25.26 13.32 6.82
CA ASN A 148 -25.19 13.90 5.48
C ASN A 148 -24.87 12.83 4.42
N ALA A 149 -23.97 11.88 4.71
CA ALA A 149 -23.63 10.79 3.80
C ALA A 149 -24.84 9.91 3.47
N ARG A 150 -25.69 9.63 4.47
CA ARG A 150 -26.93 8.88 4.28
C ARG A 150 -27.96 9.67 3.48
N ASP A 151 -28.12 10.95 3.79
CA ASP A 151 -29.12 11.83 3.14
C ASP A 151 -28.86 11.93 1.62
N VAL A 152 -27.61 12.02 1.19
CA VAL A 152 -27.25 12.08 -0.24
C VAL A 152 -27.03 10.71 -0.86
N GLY A 153 -27.08 9.62 -0.09
CA GLY A 153 -26.81 8.26 -0.57
C GLY A 153 -25.37 8.05 -1.03
N ALA A 154 -24.41 8.60 -0.29
CA ALA A 154 -23.00 8.52 -0.65
C ALA A 154 -22.47 7.07 -0.62
N ALA A 155 -21.70 6.69 -1.64
CA ALA A 155 -21.00 5.41 -1.71
C ALA A 155 -19.51 5.51 -1.39
N LEU A 156 -18.93 6.71 -1.51
CA LEU A 156 -17.51 6.98 -1.24
C LEU A 156 -17.33 8.29 -0.46
N LEU A 157 -16.48 8.25 0.57
CA LEU A 157 -15.82 9.40 1.17
C LEU A 157 -14.35 9.39 0.75
N LEU A 158 -13.93 10.41 0.03
CA LEU A 158 -12.53 10.64 -0.37
C LEU A 158 -11.89 11.65 0.58
N LEU A 159 -10.77 11.29 1.20
CA LEU A 159 -9.98 12.14 2.10
C LEU A 159 -8.62 12.43 1.46
N ASP A 160 -8.40 13.64 1.00
CA ASP A 160 -7.19 14.07 0.26
C ASP A 160 -6.55 15.32 0.90
N PRO A 161 -5.49 15.16 1.71
CA PRO A 161 -4.98 13.90 2.23
C PRO A 161 -5.68 13.47 3.54
N LEU A 162 -5.61 12.17 3.84
CA LEU A 162 -6.18 11.59 5.07
C LEU A 162 -5.57 12.20 6.33
N MET A 163 -4.26 12.38 6.36
CA MET A 163 -3.54 12.86 7.55
C MET A 163 -4.02 14.24 8.00
N SER A 164 -4.37 15.14 7.07
CA SER A 164 -4.88 16.47 7.37
C SER A 164 -6.27 16.47 8.03
N ARG A 165 -6.93 15.31 8.10
CA ARG A 165 -8.25 15.14 8.75
C ARG A 165 -8.19 14.75 10.20
N LEU A 166 -6.98 14.44 10.74
CA LEU A 166 -6.79 14.00 12.12
C LEU A 166 -6.65 15.15 13.14
N GLY A 167 -6.74 16.40 12.68
CA GLY A 167 -6.66 17.58 13.53
C GLY A 167 -5.36 17.65 14.31
N ASP A 168 -5.44 17.80 15.65
CA ASP A 168 -4.30 17.94 16.55
C ASP A 168 -3.70 16.59 17.00
N LEU A 169 -4.22 15.45 16.51
CA LEU A 169 -3.73 14.13 16.87
C LEU A 169 -2.33 13.87 16.28
N ASP A 170 -1.46 13.26 17.07
CA ASP A 170 -0.13 12.87 16.61
C ASP A 170 -0.22 11.66 15.66
N THR A 171 -0.02 11.92 14.36
CA THR A 171 -0.08 10.90 13.30
C THR A 171 1.01 9.85 13.37
N HIS A 172 2.00 9.98 14.26
CA HIS A 172 3.04 8.98 14.53
C HIS A 172 2.71 8.07 15.71
N ARG A 173 1.65 8.36 16.46
CA ARG A 173 1.17 7.55 17.58
C ARG A 173 0.03 6.64 17.19
N ASP A 174 0.25 5.33 17.27
CA ASP A 174 -0.74 4.30 16.90
C ASP A 174 -2.08 4.49 17.63
N ALA A 175 -2.05 4.81 18.93
CA ALA A 175 -3.26 4.97 19.72
C ALA A 175 -4.12 6.15 19.25
N GLU A 176 -3.51 7.28 18.95
CA GLU A 176 -4.21 8.49 18.49
C GLU A 176 -4.80 8.30 17.08
N VAL A 177 -4.03 7.69 16.17
CA VAL A 177 -4.51 7.36 14.82
C VAL A 177 -5.70 6.39 14.89
N ARG A 178 -5.65 5.36 15.74
CA ARG A 178 -6.78 4.44 15.95
C ARG A 178 -8.00 5.13 16.51
N GLN A 179 -7.81 6.04 17.48
CA GLN A 179 -8.89 6.84 18.07
C GLN A 179 -9.68 7.62 17.02
N ALA A 180 -9.04 8.08 15.95
CA ALA A 180 -9.72 8.78 14.86
C ALA A 180 -10.32 7.81 13.82
N LEU A 181 -9.58 6.76 13.44
CA LEU A 181 -9.94 5.93 12.29
C LEU A 181 -10.94 4.81 12.62
N GLU A 182 -10.92 4.23 13.83
CA GLU A 182 -11.86 3.16 14.19
C GLU A 182 -13.32 3.64 14.24
N PRO A 183 -13.63 4.82 14.81
CA PRO A 183 -14.98 5.39 14.70
C PRO A 183 -15.38 5.74 13.26
N LEU A 184 -14.45 6.22 12.44
CA LEU A 184 -14.69 6.48 11.01
C LEU A 184 -15.10 5.20 10.27
N VAL A 185 -14.40 4.08 10.50
CA VAL A 185 -14.78 2.77 9.92
C VAL A 185 -16.17 2.36 10.37
N SER A 186 -16.52 2.58 11.65
CA SER A 186 -17.86 2.28 12.16
C SER A 186 -18.95 3.12 11.47
N VAL A 187 -18.68 4.39 11.19
CA VAL A 187 -19.58 5.27 10.41
C VAL A 187 -19.69 4.78 8.97
N ALA A 188 -18.58 4.43 8.34
CA ALA A 188 -18.57 3.90 6.97
C ALA A 188 -19.44 2.64 6.82
N ASP A 189 -19.35 1.70 7.77
CA ASP A 189 -20.18 0.49 7.78
C ASP A 189 -21.66 0.80 7.93
N ARG A 190 -22.03 1.64 8.92
CA ARG A 190 -23.43 2.03 9.14
C ARG A 190 -24.03 2.82 7.98
N ALA A 191 -23.24 3.64 7.30
CA ALA A 191 -23.67 4.41 6.12
C ALA A 191 -23.59 3.58 4.82
N ARG A 192 -23.07 2.35 4.85
CA ARG A 192 -22.78 1.52 3.65
C ARG A 192 -21.94 2.27 2.62
N MET A 193 -20.96 3.00 3.08
CA MET A 193 -20.05 3.85 2.30
C MET A 193 -18.62 3.33 2.45
N SER A 194 -17.82 3.41 1.41
CA SER A 194 -16.37 3.19 1.51
C SER A 194 -15.66 4.48 1.88
N VAL A 195 -14.54 4.40 2.60
CA VAL A 195 -13.63 5.52 2.81
C VAL A 195 -12.34 5.23 2.04
N LEU A 196 -11.91 6.17 1.21
CA LEU A 196 -10.61 6.14 0.53
C LEU A 196 -9.75 7.30 1.04
N GLY A 197 -8.72 6.97 1.79
CA GLY A 197 -7.75 7.94 2.28
C GLY A 197 -6.51 7.99 1.40
N LEU A 198 -6.18 9.17 0.86
CA LEU A 198 -4.92 9.38 0.16
C LEU A 198 -3.82 9.66 1.18
N ILE A 199 -2.68 9.01 0.97
CA ILE A 199 -1.55 9.12 1.89
C ILE A 199 -0.23 9.07 1.12
N HIS A 200 0.77 9.82 1.58
CA HIS A 200 2.08 9.84 0.94
C HIS A 200 2.96 8.68 1.41
N HIS A 201 3.93 8.32 0.58
CA HIS A 201 5.02 7.46 1.00
C HIS A 201 6.08 8.28 1.74
N ASN A 202 6.65 7.69 2.80
CA ASN A 202 7.85 8.23 3.43
C ASN A 202 9.09 7.99 2.54
N LYS A 203 10.20 8.66 2.87
CA LYS A 203 11.46 8.58 2.11
C LYS A 203 12.42 7.49 2.64
N SER A 204 11.92 6.45 3.30
CA SER A 204 12.79 5.46 3.98
C SER A 204 13.50 4.47 3.06
N GLY A 205 13.18 4.42 1.77
CA GLY A 205 13.82 3.50 0.81
C GLY A 205 13.51 2.02 1.06
N SER A 206 12.41 1.70 1.75
CA SER A 206 11.95 0.31 1.91
C SER A 206 11.35 -0.23 0.62
N ALA A 207 11.64 -1.49 0.30
CA ALA A 207 10.98 -2.19 -0.82
C ALA A 207 9.58 -2.72 -0.45
N ASP A 208 9.17 -2.63 0.82
CA ASP A 208 7.83 -3.03 1.27
C ASP A 208 6.86 -1.84 1.20
N PRO A 209 5.84 -1.89 0.30
CA PRO A 209 4.89 -0.80 0.12
C PRO A 209 4.14 -0.41 1.41
N LEU A 210 3.92 -1.34 2.32
CA LEU A 210 3.20 -1.07 3.57
C LEU A 210 4.06 -0.31 4.59
N GLN A 211 5.39 -0.50 4.55
CA GLN A 211 6.32 0.24 5.40
C GLN A 211 6.59 1.66 4.91
N LEU A 212 6.30 1.92 3.64
CA LEU A 212 6.45 3.25 3.04
C LEU A 212 5.27 4.18 3.32
N VAL A 213 4.13 3.66 3.76
CA VAL A 213 3.00 4.52 4.15
C VAL A 213 3.46 5.46 5.27
N MET A 214 3.30 6.77 5.04
CA MET A 214 3.72 7.81 6.00
C MET A 214 2.93 7.71 7.30
N GLY A 215 3.57 8.06 8.41
CA GLY A 215 2.98 8.09 9.73
C GLY A 215 3.03 6.74 10.46
N SER A 216 2.11 6.54 11.37
CA SER A 216 2.00 5.35 12.21
C SER A 216 1.57 4.12 11.42
N LYS A 217 2.03 2.93 11.85
CA LYS A 217 1.56 1.65 11.32
C LYS A 217 0.05 1.43 11.50
N ALA A 218 -0.59 2.19 12.37
CA ALA A 218 -2.04 2.12 12.58
C ALA A 218 -2.83 2.44 11.30
N PHE A 219 -2.35 3.33 10.42
CA PHE A 219 -3.00 3.59 9.13
C PHE A 219 -3.18 2.30 8.32
N THR A 220 -2.09 1.58 8.11
CA THR A 220 -2.14 0.31 7.38
C THR A 220 -2.82 -0.80 8.17
N ALA A 221 -2.81 -0.77 9.50
CA ALA A 221 -3.45 -1.79 10.33
C ALA A 221 -4.98 -1.67 10.32
N VAL A 222 -5.53 -0.46 10.42
CA VAL A 222 -6.98 -0.19 10.39
C VAL A 222 -7.56 -0.38 8.99
N ALA A 223 -6.84 0.04 7.95
CA ALA A 223 -7.29 -0.12 6.56
C ALA A 223 -7.46 -1.60 6.19
N ARG A 224 -8.56 -1.96 5.52
CA ARG A 224 -8.83 -3.31 5.03
C ARG A 224 -8.16 -3.59 3.69
N SER A 225 -7.95 -2.58 2.86
CA SER A 225 -7.09 -2.66 1.68
C SER A 225 -6.15 -1.47 1.60
N VAL A 226 -4.98 -1.71 1.00
CA VAL A 226 -4.01 -0.67 0.66
C VAL A 226 -3.71 -0.80 -0.82
N HIS A 227 -3.96 0.27 -1.54
CA HIS A 227 -3.60 0.43 -2.94
C HIS A 227 -2.37 1.32 -3.03
N THR A 228 -1.55 1.09 -4.02
CA THR A 228 -0.31 1.85 -4.21
C THR A 228 -0.13 2.21 -5.67
N VAL A 229 0.26 3.46 -5.91
CA VAL A 229 0.69 3.96 -7.22
C VAL A 229 2.19 4.13 -7.21
N VAL A 230 2.85 3.54 -8.22
CA VAL A 230 4.31 3.62 -8.42
C VAL A 230 4.60 3.89 -9.90
N PRO A 231 5.79 4.43 -10.25
CA PRO A 231 6.25 4.43 -11.64
C PRO A 231 6.34 3.00 -12.19
N ASP A 232 6.14 2.83 -13.47
CA ASP A 232 6.39 1.56 -14.13
C ASP A 232 7.87 1.44 -14.46
N PRO A 233 8.61 0.49 -13.88
CA PRO A 233 10.05 0.36 -14.15
C PRO A 233 10.40 -0.09 -15.56
N ASP A 234 9.42 -0.57 -16.35
CA ASP A 234 9.60 -0.98 -17.74
C ASP A 234 9.27 0.16 -18.71
N ASP A 235 8.90 1.35 -18.21
CA ASP A 235 8.61 2.54 -19.05
C ASP A 235 9.76 3.56 -18.99
N GLU A 236 10.61 3.56 -20.01
CA GLU A 236 11.74 4.49 -20.15
C GLU A 236 11.32 5.98 -20.23
N SER A 237 10.06 6.23 -20.64
CA SER A 237 9.54 7.62 -20.75
C SER A 237 9.09 8.21 -19.42
N ASP A 238 9.03 7.42 -18.36
CA ASP A 238 8.52 7.76 -17.01
C ASP A 238 7.11 8.42 -17.05
N THR A 239 6.27 7.97 -17.97
CA THR A 239 4.89 8.47 -18.10
C THR A 239 3.87 7.46 -17.60
N ARG A 240 4.17 6.16 -17.70
CA ARG A 240 3.29 5.08 -17.27
C ARG A 240 3.43 4.80 -15.77
N ARG A 241 2.30 4.58 -15.13
CA ARG A 241 2.19 4.30 -13.70
C ARG A 241 1.50 2.97 -13.48
N LEU A 242 1.84 2.31 -12.38
CA LEU A 242 1.24 1.06 -11.94
C LEU A 242 0.37 1.30 -10.72
N PHE A 243 -0.85 0.77 -10.75
CA PHE A 243 -1.78 0.72 -9.64
C PHE A 243 -1.95 -0.73 -9.20
N GLY A 244 -1.64 -1.04 -7.96
CA GLY A 244 -1.82 -2.39 -7.42
C GLY A 244 -2.26 -2.39 -5.97
N THR A 245 -2.55 -3.59 -5.45
CA THR A 245 -3.16 -3.80 -4.13
C THR A 245 -2.26 -4.68 -3.26
N PRO A 246 -1.20 -4.11 -2.64
CA PRO A 246 -0.26 -4.88 -1.82
C PRO A 246 -0.87 -5.46 -0.54
N LYS A 247 -2.03 -4.95 -0.09
CA LYS A 247 -2.79 -5.48 1.05
C LYS A 247 -4.27 -5.54 0.73
N ASN A 248 -4.89 -6.71 0.97
CA ASN A 248 -6.33 -6.90 0.93
C ASN A 248 -6.74 -7.95 1.98
N ASN A 249 -7.40 -7.53 3.03
CA ASN A 249 -7.82 -8.41 4.13
C ASN A 249 -9.16 -9.10 3.89
N LEU A 250 -9.92 -8.67 2.88
CA LEU A 250 -11.28 -9.12 2.63
C LEU A 250 -11.42 -9.85 1.29
N GLY A 251 -10.41 -9.79 0.44
CA GLY A 251 -10.42 -10.36 -0.89
C GLY A 251 -9.08 -10.98 -1.27
N ARG A 252 -8.93 -11.25 -2.57
CA ARG A 252 -7.71 -11.81 -3.14
C ARG A 252 -6.55 -10.81 -3.06
N THR A 253 -5.34 -11.32 -2.87
CA THR A 253 -4.10 -10.52 -2.86
C THR A 253 -3.35 -10.59 -4.19
N ASP A 254 -3.78 -11.48 -5.09
CA ASP A 254 -3.19 -11.70 -6.43
C ASP A 254 -3.99 -10.98 -7.53
N LEU A 255 -4.55 -9.82 -7.23
CA LEU A 255 -5.23 -8.99 -8.23
C LEU A 255 -4.23 -8.47 -9.26
N PRO A 256 -4.64 -8.35 -10.55
CA PRO A 256 -3.80 -7.77 -11.58
C PRO A 256 -3.31 -6.37 -11.20
N THR A 257 -2.05 -6.07 -11.51
CA THR A 257 -1.53 -4.71 -11.47
C THR A 257 -2.03 -3.97 -12.72
N LEU A 258 -2.72 -2.87 -12.51
CA LEU A 258 -3.25 -2.05 -13.60
C LEU A 258 -2.22 -1.00 -14.00
N ALA A 259 -1.98 -0.81 -15.29
CA ALA A 259 -1.15 0.28 -15.78
C ALA A 259 -2.01 1.45 -16.24
N PHE A 260 -1.55 2.68 -16.04
CA PHE A 260 -2.22 3.87 -16.52
C PHE A 260 -1.22 4.98 -16.87
N THR A 261 -1.69 5.92 -17.69
CA THR A 261 -1.01 7.18 -17.99
C THR A 261 -1.91 8.35 -17.61
N ILE A 262 -1.31 9.53 -17.44
CA ILE A 262 -2.05 10.78 -17.26
C ILE A 262 -1.77 11.63 -18.49
N VAL A 263 -2.80 11.89 -19.27
CA VAL A 263 -2.72 12.70 -20.49
C VAL A 263 -3.28 14.11 -20.24
N GLY A 264 -2.69 15.11 -20.88
CA GLY A 264 -3.26 16.47 -20.88
C GLY A 264 -4.61 16.48 -21.57
N HIS A 265 -5.63 17.05 -20.91
CA HIS A 265 -6.98 17.13 -21.44
C HIS A 265 -7.56 18.52 -21.20
N PRO A 266 -8.07 19.22 -22.24
CA PRO A 266 -8.77 20.48 -22.06
C PRO A 266 -10.19 20.21 -21.54
N VAL A 267 -10.66 21.06 -20.65
CA VAL A 267 -12.07 21.15 -20.24
C VAL A 267 -12.56 22.56 -20.47
N ASP A 268 -13.78 22.70 -20.97
CA ASP A 268 -14.38 24.00 -21.23
C ASP A 268 -14.84 24.64 -19.93
N THR A 269 -14.49 25.90 -19.73
CA THR A 269 -14.98 26.75 -18.62
C THR A 269 -15.49 28.05 -19.16
N ASP A 270 -16.26 28.79 -18.35
CA ASP A 270 -16.82 30.10 -18.74
C ASP A 270 -15.73 31.15 -19.05
N GLU A 271 -14.51 30.95 -18.51
CA GLU A 271 -13.35 31.84 -18.70
C GLU A 271 -12.38 31.35 -19.78
N GLY A 272 -12.72 30.25 -20.48
CA GLY A 272 -11.89 29.62 -21.50
C GLY A 272 -11.44 28.19 -21.15
N PRO A 273 -10.67 27.52 -22.01
CA PRO A 273 -10.27 26.14 -21.77
C PRO A 273 -9.25 26.02 -20.63
N ALA A 274 -9.55 25.19 -19.63
CA ALA A 274 -8.62 24.80 -18.59
C ALA A 274 -7.95 23.46 -18.95
N TRP A 275 -6.63 23.40 -18.88
CA TRP A 275 -5.87 22.17 -19.11
C TRP A 275 -5.66 21.41 -17.81
N THR A 276 -6.00 20.13 -17.80
CA THR A 276 -5.84 19.27 -16.63
C THR A 276 -5.39 17.86 -17.01
N GLY A 277 -5.07 17.02 -16.01
CA GLY A 277 -4.71 15.62 -16.24
C GLY A 277 -5.92 14.71 -16.26
N ARG A 278 -6.05 13.87 -17.29
CA ARG A 278 -7.02 12.78 -17.38
C ARG A 278 -6.32 11.44 -17.31
N LEU A 279 -6.83 10.54 -16.46
CA LEU A 279 -6.33 9.18 -16.35
C LEU A 279 -6.84 8.31 -17.51
N GLU A 280 -5.92 7.58 -18.14
CA GLU A 280 -6.22 6.57 -19.16
C GLU A 280 -5.60 5.24 -18.72
N TRP A 281 -6.45 4.21 -18.57
CA TRP A 281 -5.98 2.87 -18.28
C TRP A 281 -5.40 2.22 -19.53
N GLY A 282 -4.26 1.56 -19.35
CA GLY A 282 -3.65 0.67 -20.34
C GLY A 282 -3.98 -0.79 -20.06
N GLU A 283 -3.19 -1.67 -20.66
CA GLU A 283 -3.24 -3.11 -20.39
C GLU A 283 -2.73 -3.43 -18.97
N ASP A 284 -3.17 -4.57 -18.43
CA ASP A 284 -2.68 -5.07 -17.14
C ASP A 284 -1.16 -5.32 -17.22
N SER A 285 -0.46 -4.96 -16.17
CA SER A 285 0.99 -5.17 -16.08
C SER A 285 1.31 -6.52 -15.43
N ALA A 286 2.29 -7.22 -16.00
CA ALA A 286 2.87 -8.42 -15.37
C ALA A 286 3.77 -8.07 -14.16
N VAL A 287 4.19 -6.80 -14.03
CA VAL A 287 5.03 -6.33 -12.92
C VAL A 287 4.17 -6.14 -11.69
N THR A 288 4.50 -6.81 -10.60
CA THR A 288 3.83 -6.57 -9.32
C THR A 288 4.32 -5.27 -8.68
N ILE A 289 3.47 -4.63 -7.85
CA ILE A 289 3.89 -3.44 -7.08
C ILE A 289 5.15 -3.70 -6.27
N ARG A 290 5.28 -4.88 -5.66
CA ARG A 290 6.46 -5.25 -4.87
C ARG A 290 7.71 -5.33 -5.72
N ASP A 291 7.61 -5.89 -6.94
CA ASP A 291 8.74 -5.96 -7.86
C ASP A 291 9.11 -4.59 -8.40
N ALA A 292 8.14 -3.76 -8.76
CA ALA A 292 8.38 -2.38 -9.20
C ALA A 292 9.11 -1.58 -8.10
N MET A 293 8.65 -1.68 -6.85
CA MET A 293 9.28 -0.97 -5.74
C MET A 293 10.67 -1.50 -5.41
N ARG A 294 10.89 -2.81 -5.54
CA ARG A 294 12.23 -3.39 -5.34
C ARG A 294 13.20 -2.87 -6.40
N ARG A 295 12.81 -2.86 -7.69
CA ARG A 295 13.64 -2.30 -8.76
C ARG A 295 13.95 -0.83 -8.51
N ALA A 296 12.95 -0.01 -8.21
CA ALA A 296 13.15 1.40 -7.88
C ALA A 296 14.08 1.62 -6.68
N SER A 297 13.99 0.74 -5.65
CA SER A 297 14.90 0.78 -4.50
C SER A 297 16.33 0.39 -4.87
N ASP A 298 16.51 -0.58 -5.76
CA ASP A 298 17.82 -1.03 -6.23
C ASP A 298 18.47 0.05 -7.12
N ASP A 299 17.71 0.74 -7.97
CA ASP A 299 18.17 1.85 -8.81
C ASP A 299 18.53 3.08 -7.96
N ASP A 300 17.67 3.52 -7.03
CA ASP A 300 17.97 4.59 -6.07
C ASP A 300 19.27 4.29 -5.28
N HIS A 301 19.52 3.01 -4.95
CA HIS A 301 20.74 2.59 -4.26
C HIS A 301 21.97 2.57 -5.18
N ALA A 302 21.80 2.25 -6.45
CA ALA A 302 22.87 2.27 -7.42
C ALA A 302 23.31 3.71 -7.71
N ASP A 303 22.37 4.62 -7.92
CA ASP A 303 22.63 6.04 -8.15
C ASP A 303 23.23 6.74 -6.93
N ASP A 304 22.62 6.58 -5.74
CA ASP A 304 23.16 7.09 -4.47
C ASP A 304 24.60 6.57 -4.24
N THR A 305 24.87 5.31 -4.56
CA THR A 305 26.21 4.71 -4.40
C THR A 305 27.19 5.26 -5.43
N SER A 306 26.73 5.54 -6.65
CA SER A 306 27.58 6.11 -7.72
C SER A 306 27.96 7.54 -7.41
N GLU A 307 27.01 8.38 -7.01
CA GLU A 307 27.24 9.76 -6.58
C GLU A 307 28.14 9.80 -5.34
N ALA A 308 27.85 8.98 -4.34
CA ALA A 308 28.67 8.88 -3.12
C ALA A 308 30.08 8.39 -3.42
N ALA A 309 30.28 7.50 -4.42
CA ALA A 309 31.59 7.03 -4.81
C ALA A 309 32.39 8.12 -5.53
N GLY A 310 31.76 8.88 -6.43
CA GLY A 310 32.40 10.05 -7.06
C GLY A 310 32.83 11.06 -6.01
N TRP A 311 31.88 11.49 -5.15
CA TRP A 311 32.18 12.42 -4.07
C TRP A 311 33.29 11.92 -3.13
N LEU A 312 33.28 10.63 -2.77
CA LEU A 312 34.26 10.05 -1.84
C LEU A 312 35.68 10.00 -2.47
N SER A 313 35.74 9.69 -3.78
CA SER A 313 36.99 9.74 -4.54
C SER A 313 37.57 11.17 -4.55
N ASP A 314 36.77 12.16 -4.95
CA ASP A 314 37.15 13.55 -5.03
C ASP A 314 37.57 14.09 -3.65
N TYR A 315 36.82 13.73 -2.60
CA TYR A 315 37.17 14.15 -1.24
C TYR A 315 38.51 13.58 -0.79
N LEU A 316 38.74 12.26 -0.98
CA LEU A 316 40.01 11.65 -0.61
C LEU A 316 41.17 12.18 -1.46
N GLU A 317 40.99 12.37 -2.75
CA GLU A 317 42.00 12.97 -3.63
C GLU A 317 42.39 14.39 -3.16
N SER A 318 41.40 15.20 -2.75
CA SER A 318 41.62 16.53 -2.18
C SER A 318 42.44 16.51 -0.88
N LYS A 319 42.49 15.37 -0.20
CA LYS A 319 43.24 15.11 1.04
C LYS A 319 44.54 14.33 0.83
N GLY A 320 44.98 14.17 -0.42
CA GLY A 320 46.18 13.42 -0.75
C GLY A 320 46.01 11.92 -0.73
N GLY A 321 44.82 11.44 -1.05
CA GLY A 321 44.47 10.00 -1.19
C GLY A 321 44.02 9.31 0.10
N ARG A 322 44.10 9.98 1.28
CA ARG A 322 43.70 9.40 2.57
C ARG A 322 43.11 10.43 3.53
N ALA A 323 42.19 10.01 4.37
CA ALA A 323 41.62 10.83 5.44
C ALA A 323 41.15 9.99 6.64
N PRO A 324 41.08 10.56 7.86
CA PRO A 324 40.46 9.91 9.00
C PRO A 324 38.98 9.59 8.73
N SER A 325 38.56 8.41 9.09
CA SER A 325 37.15 7.96 8.84
C SER A 325 36.11 8.85 9.53
N SER A 326 36.45 9.48 10.66
CA SER A 326 35.60 10.46 11.35
C SER A 326 35.35 11.70 10.49
N ASP A 327 36.38 12.20 9.84
CA ASP A 327 36.33 13.41 9.04
C ASP A 327 35.60 13.17 7.73
N VAL A 328 35.82 11.99 7.10
CA VAL A 328 35.06 11.55 5.92
C VAL A 328 33.57 11.49 6.23
N LYS A 329 33.17 10.83 7.33
CA LYS A 329 31.78 10.72 7.73
C LYS A 329 31.12 12.06 8.02
N LYS A 330 31.86 12.96 8.71
CA LYS A 330 31.39 14.31 9.01
C LYS A 330 31.21 15.15 7.73
N ALA A 331 32.14 15.07 6.80
CA ALA A 331 32.07 15.77 5.51
C ALA A 331 30.97 15.20 4.62
N ALA A 332 30.79 13.87 4.56
CA ALA A 332 29.73 13.21 3.82
C ALA A 332 28.34 13.62 4.32
N LYS A 333 28.15 13.68 5.65
CA LYS A 333 26.92 14.16 6.25
C LYS A 333 26.62 15.62 5.91
N ALA A 334 27.63 16.47 5.88
CA ALA A 334 27.51 17.88 5.48
C ALA A 334 27.15 18.01 3.98
N ALA A 335 27.62 17.07 3.14
CA ALA A 335 27.31 16.99 1.72
C ALA A 335 25.97 16.29 1.43
N GLY A 336 25.20 15.87 2.46
CA GLY A 336 23.91 15.21 2.28
C GLY A 336 23.99 13.72 1.93
N ILE A 337 25.18 13.11 1.96
CA ILE A 337 25.38 11.70 1.63
C ILE A 337 24.98 10.81 2.81
N ARG A 338 24.11 9.84 2.52
CA ARG A 338 23.61 8.89 3.53
C ARG A 338 24.71 7.90 3.95
N ASP A 339 24.70 7.50 5.22
CA ASP A 339 25.71 6.58 5.78
C ASP A 339 25.79 5.25 4.99
N ARG A 340 24.66 4.74 4.50
CA ARG A 340 24.60 3.50 3.72
C ARG A 340 25.24 3.68 2.33
N ALA A 341 24.93 4.78 1.64
CA ALA A 341 25.54 5.11 0.35
C ALA A 341 27.05 5.28 0.48
N LEU A 342 27.51 6.00 1.52
CA LEU A 342 28.91 6.15 1.84
C LEU A 342 29.61 4.81 2.14
N HIS A 343 28.93 3.89 2.86
CA HIS A 343 29.47 2.55 3.13
C HIS A 343 29.60 1.71 1.85
N ASN A 344 28.61 1.78 0.96
CA ASN A 344 28.65 1.09 -0.33
C ASN A 344 29.69 1.68 -1.26
N ALA A 345 29.81 3.02 -1.30
CA ALA A 345 30.85 3.74 -2.04
C ALA A 345 32.25 3.31 -1.62
N ARG A 346 32.51 3.19 -0.32
CA ARG A 346 33.77 2.67 0.22
C ARG A 346 34.11 1.29 -0.31
N LYS A 347 33.13 0.38 -0.33
CA LYS A 347 33.30 -0.99 -0.87
C LYS A 347 33.57 -0.96 -2.36
N ARG A 348 32.80 -0.16 -3.12
CA ARG A 348 32.94 -0.03 -4.58
C ARG A 348 34.32 0.49 -4.97
N LEU A 349 34.83 1.50 -4.25
CA LEU A 349 36.16 2.05 -4.45
C LEU A 349 37.30 1.18 -3.88
N ARG A 350 36.95 0.07 -3.21
CA ARG A 350 37.91 -0.87 -2.58
C ARG A 350 38.92 -0.16 -1.65
N LEU A 351 38.42 0.84 -0.89
CA LEU A 351 39.31 1.59 0.00
C LEU A 351 39.93 0.69 1.07
N SER A 352 41.22 0.88 1.34
CA SER A 352 41.90 0.32 2.51
C SER A 352 41.48 1.07 3.77
N THR A 353 41.46 0.38 4.92
CA THR A 353 41.03 0.95 6.20
C THR A 353 42.04 0.68 7.31
N PRO A 354 43.30 1.13 7.19
CA PRO A 354 44.28 0.96 8.25
C PRO A 354 43.89 1.73 9.51
N ALA A 355 44.31 1.21 10.66
CA ALA A 355 44.11 1.88 11.95
C ALA A 355 45.47 2.15 12.59
N GLU A 356 45.81 3.41 12.80
CA GLU A 356 47.12 3.88 13.21
C GLU A 356 47.06 4.75 14.49
N GLY A 357 48.14 4.81 15.21
CA GLY A 357 48.34 5.71 16.34
C GLY A 357 47.74 5.27 17.68
N PHE A 358 47.99 6.13 18.70
CA PHE A 358 47.36 5.99 20.01
C PHE A 358 46.89 7.39 20.48
N PRO A 359 45.55 7.63 20.63
CA PRO A 359 44.46 6.72 20.42
C PRO A 359 44.31 6.27 18.96
N ARG A 360 43.78 5.07 18.73
CA ARG A 360 43.72 4.42 17.43
C ARG A 360 42.75 5.18 16.50
N VAL A 361 43.25 5.67 15.35
CA VAL A 361 42.45 6.37 14.31
C VAL A 361 42.35 5.47 13.08
N THR A 362 41.15 5.24 12.61
CA THR A 362 40.91 4.52 11.35
C THR A 362 40.97 5.50 10.18
N TRP A 363 41.76 5.16 9.19
CA TRP A 363 41.91 5.93 7.95
C TRP A 363 41.17 5.26 6.80
N TRP A 364 40.73 6.03 5.84
CA TRP A 364 40.23 5.55 4.56
C TRP A 364 41.22 6.02 3.50
N GLU A 365 41.67 5.07 2.68
CA GLU A 365 42.71 5.31 1.68
C GLU A 365 42.30 4.76 0.33
N LEU A 366 42.51 5.54 -0.73
CA LEU A 366 42.36 5.10 -2.10
C LEU A 366 43.43 4.03 -2.41
N PRO A 367 43.08 2.98 -3.19
CA PRO A 367 44.08 2.03 -3.66
C PRO A 367 45.11 2.77 -4.51
N GLU A 368 46.40 2.49 -4.30
CA GLU A 368 47.47 3.04 -5.17
C GLU A 368 47.17 2.61 -6.61
N LEU A 369 47.01 3.58 -7.49
CA LEU A 369 47.02 3.35 -8.93
C LEU A 369 48.45 2.90 -9.25
N GLU A 370 48.64 1.59 -9.48
CA GLU A 370 49.88 1.12 -10.10
C GLU A 370 50.10 1.95 -11.38
N SER A 371 51.06 2.84 -11.30
CA SER A 371 51.51 3.59 -12.45
C SER A 371 51.95 2.58 -13.51
N ARG A 372 51.13 2.39 -14.55
CA ARG A 372 51.60 1.76 -15.78
C ARG A 372 52.64 2.66 -16.40
N SER A 373 53.89 2.55 -15.88
CA SER A 373 55.05 3.00 -16.60
C SER A 373 55.15 2.13 -17.86
N GLY A 374 54.93 2.79 -19.00
CA GLY A 374 55.20 2.18 -20.27
C GLY A 374 56.67 1.77 -20.35
N ASP A 375 56.93 0.53 -20.59
CA ASP A 375 58.18 0.09 -21.23
C ASP A 375 57.82 -0.55 -22.57
N SER A 376 58.25 0.11 -23.61
CA SER A 376 58.23 -0.36 -24.99
C SER A 376 59.45 -1.21 -25.22
N GLY A 377 59.27 -2.49 -25.47
CA GLY A 377 60.41 -3.37 -25.81
C GLY A 377 59.94 -4.70 -26.41
N ASP A 378 60.02 -4.76 -27.73
CA ASP A 378 60.25 -5.92 -28.62
C ASP A 378 59.49 -7.22 -28.44
N ALA A 379 58.68 -7.55 -29.46
CA ALA A 379 58.30 -8.92 -29.85
C ALA A 379 59.47 -9.59 -30.60
N PRO A 380 59.62 -10.95 -30.64
CA PRO A 380 58.84 -11.89 -31.48
C PRO A 380 58.78 -13.35 -30.93
N PRO A 381 58.42 -14.38 -31.75
CA PRO A 381 57.18 -14.64 -32.46
C PRO A 381 56.51 -15.98 -32.06
N ARG A 382 55.32 -16.16 -32.57
CA ARG A 382 54.44 -17.31 -32.77
C ARG A 382 54.98 -18.73 -32.48
N GLY A 383 54.12 -19.52 -31.78
CA GLY A 383 54.14 -20.97 -31.77
C GLY A 383 52.75 -21.51 -31.48
N ASP A 384 52.09 -22.02 -32.52
CA ASP A 384 50.93 -22.91 -32.48
C ASP A 384 51.26 -24.15 -31.70
N VAL A 385 50.30 -24.68 -30.89
CA VAL A 385 50.02 -26.13 -30.75
C VAL A 385 48.69 -26.29 -29.96
N THR A 386 47.61 -26.63 -30.62
CA THR A 386 46.77 -27.83 -30.65
C THR A 386 46.44 -28.48 -29.30
N THR A 387 45.15 -28.51 -29.04
CA THR A 387 44.25 -29.48 -28.41
C THR A 387 44.86 -30.80 -27.86
N VAL A 388 44.52 -31.21 -26.66
CA VAL A 388 44.07 -32.58 -26.35
C VAL A 388 43.16 -32.61 -25.11
N ILE A 389 41.97 -33.21 -25.34
CA ILE A 389 41.02 -33.71 -24.35
C ILE A 389 41.57 -35.04 -23.81
N THR A 390 41.50 -35.30 -22.51
CA THR A 390 41.37 -36.66 -21.98
C THR A 390 40.53 -36.70 -20.69
N ASP A 391 39.42 -37.41 -20.81
CA ASP A 391 38.69 -38.07 -19.72
C ASP A 391 39.58 -39.05 -18.99
N THR A 392 39.37 -39.20 -17.69
CA THR A 392 39.41 -40.53 -17.01
C THR A 392 38.81 -40.49 -15.59
N THR A 393 37.72 -41.09 -15.47
CA THR A 393 37.10 -42.00 -14.49
C THR A 393 37.94 -42.57 -13.32
N GLY A 394 37.23 -42.76 -12.19
CA GLY A 394 37.45 -43.80 -11.15
C GLY A 394 37.97 -43.23 -9.85
N GLY A 395 37.46 -43.52 -8.70
CA GLY A 395 36.58 -44.54 -8.19
C GLY A 395 36.82 -44.68 -6.68
N SER A 396 35.72 -44.94 -6.00
CA SER A 396 35.62 -45.80 -4.79
C SER A 396 36.30 -45.46 -3.46
N GLY A 397 35.49 -45.55 -2.40
CA GLY A 397 35.83 -46.19 -1.13
C GLY A 397 35.37 -45.44 0.12
N ASP A 398 34.22 -45.80 0.66
CA ASP A 398 33.97 -46.58 1.88
C ASP A 398 34.38 -45.89 3.21
N SER A 399 33.64 -45.76 4.23
CA SER A 399 32.58 -46.48 4.92
C SER A 399 32.43 -45.94 6.35
N ARG A 400 31.21 -46.15 6.91
CA ARG A 400 30.88 -46.36 8.34
C ARG A 400 30.67 -45.10 9.18
N ASP A 401 29.67 -45.01 9.99
CA ASP A 401 28.55 -45.84 10.50
C ASP A 401 27.95 -45.13 11.72
N SER A 402 26.72 -45.46 12.00
CA SER A 402 25.96 -45.32 13.26
C SER A 402 25.35 -43.95 13.53
N GLY A 403 24.10 -43.79 13.76
CA GLY A 403 22.98 -44.58 14.21
C GLY A 403 21.99 -43.71 14.90
N ASP A 404 20.83 -43.97 14.64
CA ASP A 404 19.63 -44.24 15.42
C ASP A 404 18.56 -43.13 15.60
N SER A 405 17.43 -43.47 15.02
CA SER A 405 16.02 -43.60 15.44
C SER A 405 15.12 -42.43 15.64
N ARG A 406 14.01 -42.52 14.86
CA ARG A 406 12.56 -42.33 15.20
C ARG A 406 12.06 -40.91 15.24
N ASP A 407 11.01 -40.53 14.58
CA ASP A 407 9.76 -41.11 14.10
C ASP A 407 9.21 -40.23 12.95
N GLY A 408 8.63 -40.84 11.94
CA GLY A 408 7.86 -40.16 10.87
C GLY A 408 6.38 -40.21 11.20
N PRO A 409 5.48 -40.08 10.22
CA PRO A 409 5.44 -39.14 9.13
C PRO A 409 4.08 -38.39 9.09
N GLY A 410 4.03 -37.23 8.53
CA GLY A 410 2.81 -36.51 8.13
C GLY A 410 2.90 -36.21 6.64
N GLU A 411 2.15 -36.95 5.85
CA GLU A 411 1.98 -36.78 4.43
C GLU A 411 1.49 -35.38 4.08
N ALA A 412 2.21 -34.71 3.20
CA ALA A 412 1.70 -33.58 2.44
C ALA A 412 0.85 -34.11 1.27
N PRO A 413 -0.35 -33.59 1.01
CA PRO A 413 -1.09 -33.94 -0.19
C PRO A 413 -0.46 -33.28 -1.41
N SER A 414 -0.15 -34.15 -2.36
CA SER A 414 0.36 -33.89 -3.69
C SER A 414 -0.64 -33.10 -4.56
N SER A 415 -0.06 -32.25 -5.41
CA SER A 415 -0.57 -31.83 -6.73
C SER A 415 -2.06 -31.59 -6.85
N LEU A 416 -2.44 -30.33 -6.79
CA LEU A 416 -3.69 -29.84 -7.40
C LEU A 416 -3.47 -29.68 -8.90
N ASP A 417 -4.35 -30.36 -9.62
CA ASP A 417 -4.37 -30.55 -11.06
C ASP A 417 -4.35 -29.25 -11.86
N LEU A 418 -3.48 -29.23 -12.87
CA LEU A 418 -3.38 -28.19 -13.89
C LEU A 418 -4.55 -28.16 -14.90
N ASP A 419 -5.61 -28.95 -14.66
CA ASP A 419 -6.77 -29.06 -15.57
C ASP A 419 -7.86 -28.00 -15.33
N ASP A 420 -7.79 -27.24 -14.26
CA ASP A 420 -8.85 -26.25 -13.92
C ASP A 420 -8.75 -24.92 -14.69
N ARG A 421 -7.71 -24.73 -15.51
CA ARG A 421 -7.55 -23.52 -16.35
C ARG A 421 -8.25 -23.58 -17.69
N ARG A 422 -8.62 -24.75 -18.19
CA ARG A 422 -9.36 -24.90 -19.47
C ARG A 422 -10.87 -24.68 -19.31
N ASP A 423 -11.41 -24.79 -18.10
CA ASP A 423 -12.85 -24.70 -17.81
C ASP A 423 -13.38 -23.25 -17.68
N LEU A 424 -12.49 -22.25 -17.68
CA LEU A 424 -12.89 -20.84 -17.56
C LEU A 424 -13.37 -20.21 -18.86
N ASP A 425 -12.86 -20.68 -20.00
CA ASP A 425 -13.20 -20.15 -21.33
C ASP A 425 -14.50 -20.74 -21.92
N GLU A 426 -15.01 -21.84 -21.36
CA GLU A 426 -16.23 -22.52 -21.82
C GLU A 426 -17.51 -22.12 -21.06
N ARG A 427 -17.41 -21.21 -20.08
CA ARG A 427 -18.60 -20.81 -19.31
C ARG A 427 -19.59 -20.01 -20.14
N PRO A 428 -20.89 -20.32 -20.11
CA PRO A 428 -21.88 -19.60 -20.88
C PRO A 428 -21.95 -18.13 -20.47
N ALA A 429 -22.16 -17.25 -21.44
CA ALA A 429 -22.36 -15.84 -21.21
C ALA A 429 -23.82 -15.54 -20.83
N CYS A 430 -24.03 -14.61 -19.93
CA CYS A 430 -25.36 -14.11 -19.58
C CYS A 430 -26.02 -13.45 -20.82
N PRO A 431 -27.21 -13.88 -21.26
CA PRO A 431 -27.85 -13.35 -22.45
C PRO A 431 -28.21 -11.87 -22.35
N SER A 432 -28.32 -11.32 -21.13
CA SER A 432 -28.73 -9.93 -20.90
C SER A 432 -27.54 -8.95 -20.86
N CYS A 433 -26.36 -9.38 -20.41
CA CYS A 433 -25.21 -8.46 -20.20
C CYS A 433 -23.85 -9.02 -20.68
N GLY A 434 -23.79 -10.22 -21.25
CA GLY A 434 -22.57 -10.84 -21.78
C GLY A 434 -21.57 -11.37 -20.73
N ARG A 435 -21.84 -11.21 -19.44
CA ARG A 435 -20.94 -11.68 -18.36
C ARG A 435 -20.86 -13.20 -18.34
N ARG A 436 -19.67 -13.79 -18.21
CA ARG A 436 -19.48 -15.22 -17.98
C ARG A 436 -20.13 -15.65 -16.66
N MET A 437 -20.97 -16.67 -16.70
CA MET A 437 -21.78 -17.13 -15.56
C MET A 437 -21.13 -18.31 -14.86
N GLY A 438 -21.25 -18.36 -13.51
CA GLY A 438 -20.93 -19.56 -12.76
C GLY A 438 -21.95 -20.66 -12.97
N ARG A 439 -21.66 -21.92 -12.55
CA ARG A 439 -22.57 -23.07 -12.74
C ARG A 439 -24.00 -22.83 -12.17
N ALA A 440 -24.10 -22.19 -11.02
CA ALA A 440 -25.40 -21.85 -10.40
C ALA A 440 -26.14 -20.76 -11.19
N GLU A 441 -25.44 -19.77 -11.73
CA GLU A 441 -26.01 -18.70 -12.54
C GLU A 441 -26.45 -19.21 -13.91
N ALA A 442 -25.68 -20.14 -14.51
CA ALA A 442 -26.00 -20.80 -15.77
C ALA A 442 -27.28 -21.64 -15.65
N ALA A 443 -27.46 -22.35 -14.53
CA ALA A 443 -28.68 -23.11 -14.25
C ALA A 443 -29.91 -22.20 -14.08
N ALA A 444 -29.74 -20.97 -13.63
CA ALA A 444 -30.77 -19.95 -13.46
C ALA A 444 -31.03 -19.11 -14.73
N GLY A 445 -30.27 -19.31 -15.80
CA GLY A 445 -30.45 -18.67 -17.12
C GLY A 445 -29.99 -17.22 -17.21
N ALA A 446 -29.55 -16.59 -16.10
CA ALA A 446 -29.01 -15.23 -16.09
C ALA A 446 -28.05 -15.05 -14.89
N CYS A 447 -27.09 -14.11 -15.01
CA CYS A 447 -26.20 -13.78 -13.91
C CYS A 447 -26.95 -13.10 -12.75
N LEU A 448 -26.44 -13.23 -11.53
CA LEU A 448 -27.08 -12.68 -10.31
C LEU A 448 -27.49 -11.20 -10.42
N PRO A 449 -26.68 -10.27 -10.98
CA PRO A 449 -27.14 -8.91 -11.20
C PRO A 449 -28.36 -8.79 -12.12
N CYS A 450 -28.41 -9.55 -13.22
CA CYS A 450 -29.54 -9.51 -14.15
C CYS A 450 -30.82 -10.14 -13.57
N GLN A 451 -30.69 -11.17 -12.75
CA GLN A 451 -31.81 -11.75 -12.00
C GLN A 451 -32.42 -10.75 -11.01
N ARG A 452 -31.59 -9.98 -10.32
CA ARG A 452 -32.03 -8.93 -9.39
C ARG A 452 -32.76 -7.79 -10.10
N ILE A 453 -32.30 -7.38 -11.28
CA ILE A 453 -32.95 -6.36 -12.10
C ILE A 453 -34.33 -6.85 -12.58
N ALA A 454 -34.42 -8.10 -13.04
CA ALA A 454 -35.69 -8.69 -13.47
C ALA A 454 -36.68 -8.83 -12.30
N ALA A 455 -36.22 -9.16 -11.10
CA ALA A 455 -37.05 -9.26 -9.91
C ALA A 455 -37.54 -7.89 -9.39
N ALA A 456 -36.75 -6.82 -9.59
CA ALA A 456 -37.13 -5.46 -9.20
C ALA A 456 -38.11 -4.80 -10.21
N GLY A 457 -38.07 -5.19 -11.48
CA GLY A 457 -38.97 -4.68 -12.53
C GLY A 457 -40.37 -5.33 -12.60
N GLY A 458 -40.63 -6.34 -11.78
CA GLY A 458 -41.89 -7.07 -11.75
C GLY A 458 -42.95 -6.60 -10.72
N ALA A 459 -42.68 -5.48 -10.04
CA ALA A 459 -43.61 -4.86 -9.09
C ALA A 459 -44.04 -3.48 -9.61
N SER A 460 -44.96 -3.49 -10.59
CA SER A 460 -45.75 -2.32 -10.99
C SER A 460 -47.20 -2.70 -11.10
#